data_9dd6235d94763e7461364ca128033d1b
#
_entry.id   9dd6235d94763e7461364ca128033d1b
#
_cell.length_a   1.000
_cell.length_b   1.000
_cell.length_c   1.000
_cell.angle_alpha   90.00
_cell.angle_beta   90.00
_cell.angle_gamma   90.00
#
_symmetry.space_group_name_H-M   'P 1'
#
loop_
_entity.id
_entity.type
_entity.pdbx_description
1 polymer ?
#
loop_
_entity_poly.entity_id
_entity_poly.type
_entity_poly.pdbx_seq_one_letter_code
_entity_poly.pdbx_strand_id
1 'polypeptide(L)' 'MLSQLQDNTRLAGAMIQLPERLQLVLQLYFVEELNLTEIAAVLDVSVPRVHQLKTQALVKLRDLMQDAD' A
#
# COMPACT_ATOMS: atom_id res chain seq x y z
N MET A 1 22.84 0.06 -7.97
CA MET A 1 22.46 1.41 -7.58
C MET A 1 21.38 1.99 -8.48
N LEU A 2 21.61 2.03 -9.78
CA LEU A 2 20.60 2.57 -10.72
C LEU A 2 19.30 1.76 -10.72
N SER A 3 19.41 0.43 -10.65
CA SER A 3 18.20 -0.40 -10.62
C SER A 3 17.39 -0.17 -9.36
N GLN A 4 18.06 0.12 -8.24
CA GLN A 4 17.36 0.41 -6.98
C GLN A 4 16.58 1.70 -7.07
N LEU A 5 17.15 2.72 -7.71
CA LEU A 5 16.46 3.99 -7.92
C LEU A 5 15.26 3.81 -8.84
N GLN A 6 15.42 3.01 -9.89
CA GLN A 6 14.31 2.73 -10.82
C GLN A 6 13.18 1.98 -10.11
N ASP A 7 13.53 1.01 -9.26
CA ASP A 7 12.54 0.25 -8.51
C ASP A 7 11.77 1.15 -7.56
N ASN A 8 12.45 2.06 -6.87
CA ASN A 8 11.80 3.00 -5.97
C ASN A 8 10.89 3.96 -6.73
N THR A 9 11.32 4.39 -7.91
CA THR A 9 10.52 5.26 -8.74
C THR A 9 9.27 4.54 -9.24
N ARG A 10 9.42 3.29 -9.65
CA ARG A 10 8.28 2.48 -10.09
C ARG A 10 7.29 2.26 -8.96
N LEU A 11 7.81 1.96 -7.77
CA LEU A 11 6.95 1.76 -6.59
C LEU A 11 6.17 3.04 -6.27
N ALA A 12 6.86 4.18 -6.23
CA ALA A 12 6.21 5.46 -5.96
C ALA A 12 5.14 5.77 -7.00
N GLY A 13 5.45 5.52 -8.29
CA GLY A 13 4.50 5.76 -9.36
C GLY A 13 3.28 4.86 -9.28
N ALA A 14 3.48 3.60 -8.87
CA ALA A 14 2.37 2.67 -8.67
C ALA A 14 1.54 3.06 -7.46
N MET A 15 2.19 3.49 -6.38
CA MET A 15 1.48 3.89 -5.16
C MET A 15 0.50 5.03 -5.40
N ILE A 16 0.90 6.04 -6.16
CA ILE A 16 0.02 7.20 -6.40
C ILE A 16 -1.15 6.86 -7.32
N GLN A 17 -1.11 5.72 -8.00
CA GLN A 17 -2.23 5.26 -8.81
C GLN A 17 -3.27 4.48 -7.99
N LEU A 18 -2.94 4.11 -6.76
CA LEU A 18 -3.89 3.41 -5.88
C LEU A 18 -4.98 4.37 -5.41
N PRO A 19 -6.20 3.86 -5.18
CA PRO A 19 -7.20 4.66 -4.47
C PRO A 19 -6.62 5.16 -3.16
N GLU A 20 -7.01 6.37 -2.79
CA GLU A 20 -6.44 7.08 -1.64
C GLU A 20 -6.47 6.24 -0.36
N ARG A 21 -7.59 5.54 -0.12
CA ARG A 21 -7.74 4.74 1.10
C ARG A 21 -6.77 3.57 1.13
N LEU A 22 -6.57 2.91 -0.01
CA LEU A 22 -5.62 1.80 -0.09
C LEU A 22 -4.19 2.28 0.07
N GLN A 23 -3.89 3.44 -0.52
CA GLN A 23 -2.59 4.07 -0.38
C GLN A 23 -2.29 4.38 1.08
N LEU A 24 -3.26 4.93 1.79
CA LEU A 24 -3.12 5.25 3.21
C LEU A 24 -2.87 4.02 4.06
N VAL A 25 -3.59 2.93 3.80
CA VAL A 25 -3.39 1.69 4.56
C VAL A 25 -1.96 1.17 4.39
N LEU A 26 -1.44 1.16 3.16
CA LEU A 26 -0.08 0.71 2.93
C LEU A 26 0.94 1.63 3.59
N GLN A 27 0.69 2.93 3.56
CA GLN A 27 1.59 3.89 4.20
C GLN A 27 1.63 3.68 5.71
N LEU A 28 0.48 3.50 6.34
CA LEU A 28 0.42 3.27 7.78
C LEU A 28 1.08 1.96 8.17
N TYR A 29 0.94 0.94 7.35
CA TYR A 29 1.48 -0.37 7.66
C TYR A 29 2.99 -0.46 7.42
N PHE A 30 3.46 0.04 6.28
CA PHE A 30 4.86 -0.15 5.88
C PHE A 30 5.77 1.02 6.26
N VAL A 31 5.27 2.24 6.24
CA VAL A 31 6.09 3.41 6.56
C VAL A 31 6.02 3.73 8.05
N GLU A 32 4.81 3.79 8.58
CA GLU A 32 4.60 4.11 9.99
C GLU A 32 4.71 2.88 10.90
N GLU A 33 4.76 1.70 10.31
CA GLU A 33 4.92 0.42 11.01
C GLU A 33 3.84 0.16 12.06
N LEU A 34 2.62 0.61 11.78
CA LEU A 34 1.47 0.34 12.66
C LEU A 34 0.97 -1.08 12.42
N ASN A 35 0.47 -1.71 13.48
CA ASN A 35 -0.18 -3.01 13.34
C ASN A 35 -1.64 -2.82 12.90
N LEU A 36 -2.30 -3.94 12.55
CA LEU A 36 -3.67 -3.87 12.03
C LEU A 36 -4.64 -3.24 13.01
N THR A 37 -4.47 -3.50 14.31
CA THR A 37 -5.32 -2.93 15.34
C THR A 37 -5.19 -1.40 15.38
N GLU A 38 -3.96 -0.92 15.29
CA GLU A 38 -3.69 0.51 15.28
C GLU A 38 -4.27 1.19 14.05
N ILE A 39 -4.10 0.55 12.89
CA ILE A 39 -4.65 1.09 11.65
C ILE A 39 -6.18 1.13 11.70
N ALA A 40 -6.79 0.07 12.25
CA ALA A 40 -8.24 0.03 12.41
C ALA A 40 -8.74 1.19 13.26
N ALA A 41 -8.01 1.52 14.32
CA ALA A 41 -8.35 2.65 15.18
C ALA A 41 -8.22 3.98 14.43
N VAL A 42 -7.15 4.15 13.66
CA VAL A 42 -6.91 5.37 12.89
C VAL A 42 -8.02 5.58 11.85
N LEU A 43 -8.41 4.51 11.16
CA LEU A 43 -9.41 4.60 10.09
C LEU A 43 -10.84 4.45 10.58
N ASP A 44 -11.03 4.12 11.86
CA ASP A 44 -12.34 3.87 12.44
C ASP A 44 -13.10 2.76 11.72
N VAL A 45 -12.41 1.64 11.52
CA VAL A 45 -12.98 0.44 10.89
C VAL A 45 -12.57 -0.78 11.71
N SER A 46 -13.12 -1.94 11.35
CA SER A 46 -12.77 -3.20 12.02
C SER A 46 -11.41 -3.70 11.54
N VAL A 47 -10.77 -4.55 12.37
CA VAL A 47 -9.50 -5.17 11.99
C VAL A 47 -9.65 -6.04 10.73
N PRO A 48 -10.70 -6.89 10.60
CA PRO A 48 -10.88 -7.62 9.36
C PRO A 48 -11.00 -6.72 8.13
N ARG A 49 -11.61 -5.54 8.28
CA ARG A 49 -11.71 -4.59 7.17
C ARG A 49 -10.33 -4.06 6.77
N VAL A 50 -9.48 -3.77 7.76
CA VAL A 50 -8.10 -3.34 7.47
C VAL A 50 -7.37 -4.42 6.71
N HIS A 51 -7.53 -5.68 7.12
CA HIS A 51 -6.88 -6.80 6.44
C HIS A 51 -7.33 -6.88 4.98
N GLN A 52 -8.63 -6.71 4.73
CA GLN A 52 -9.17 -6.70 3.36
C GLN A 52 -8.57 -5.55 2.55
N LEU A 53 -8.53 -4.36 3.13
CA LEU A 53 -7.97 -3.19 2.44
C LEU A 53 -6.49 -3.39 2.11
N LYS A 54 -5.74 -3.94 3.05
CA LYS A 54 -4.32 -4.22 2.84
C LYS A 54 -4.13 -5.22 1.71
N THR A 55 -4.90 -6.30 1.71
CA THR A 55 -4.83 -7.32 0.66
C THR A 55 -5.16 -6.73 -0.71
N GLN A 56 -6.25 -5.95 -0.78
CA GLN A 56 -6.63 -5.30 -2.04
C GLN A 56 -5.54 -4.36 -2.53
N ALA A 57 -4.94 -3.60 -1.61
CA ALA A 57 -3.90 -2.66 -1.97
C ALA A 57 -2.68 -3.36 -2.54
N LEU A 58 -2.27 -4.47 -1.90
CA LEU A 58 -1.09 -5.22 -2.35
C LEU A 58 -1.34 -5.87 -3.71
N VAL A 59 -2.54 -6.41 -3.94
CA VAL A 59 -2.87 -7.01 -5.23
C VAL A 59 -2.85 -5.95 -6.33
N LYS A 60 -3.49 -4.81 -6.09
CA LYS A 60 -3.50 -3.72 -7.07
C LYS A 60 -2.11 -3.18 -7.33
N LEU A 61 -1.31 -3.02 -6.28
CA LEU A 61 0.06 -2.54 -6.42
C LEU A 61 0.88 -3.49 -7.27
N ARG A 62 0.75 -4.78 -7.01
CA ARG A 62 1.46 -5.80 -7.79
C ARG A 62 1.05 -5.74 -9.26
N ASP A 63 -0.25 -5.62 -9.53
CA ASP A 63 -0.74 -5.56 -10.91
C ASP A 63 -0.21 -4.32 -11.63
N LEU A 64 -0.20 -3.18 -10.95
CA LEU A 64 0.32 -1.94 -11.53
C LEU A 64 1.81 -2.07 -11.85
N MET A 65 2.57 -2.74 -11.00
CA MET A 65 4.00 -2.89 -11.22
C MET A 65 4.30 -3.92 -12.30
N GLN A 66 3.47 -4.95 -12.44
CA GLN A 66 3.64 -5.94 -13.51
C GLN A 66 3.34 -5.36 -14.88
N ASP A 67 2.38 -4.44 -14.95
CA ASP A 67 1.99 -3.83 -16.22
C ASP A 67 3.07 -2.91 -16.78
N ALA A 68 4.11 -2.63 -16.01
CA ALA A 68 5.20 -1.77 -16.45
C ALA A 68 6.13 -2.45 -17.47
N ASP A 69 5.94 -3.74 -17.72
CA ASP A 69 6.73 -4.46 -18.74
C ASP A 69 6.15 -4.24 -20.14
#